data_ec8acd01a81323ccaf8c1321c2a6b05f
#
_entry.id   ec8acd01a81323ccaf8c1321c2a6b05f
#
_cell.length_a   1.000
_cell.length_b   1.000
_cell.length_c   1.000
_cell.angle_alpha   90.00
_cell.angle_beta   90.00
_cell.angle_gamma   90.00
#
_symmetry.space_group_name_H-M   'P 1'
#
loop_
_entity.id
_entity.type
_entity.pdbx_description
1 polymer ?
#
loop_
_entity_poly.entity_id
_entity_poly.type
_entity_poly.pdbx_seq_one_letter_code
_entity_poly.pdbx_strand_id
1 'polypeptide(L)'
;NQILERVLPEFPDTKIAFYIYHTYMRPPKREKPNPAIQGALAPIALDRVHGFSNPVAPEKSYAKWLFQEWGRIMPDLYDRGYWSNLACPGFPFIIVHRLRDEIPACRDMGVKGWRVETFPNYGPQFPSMYIAGKLMWNHQADVDALLKDCYEKFFGPAAEPMGAYITLMDAALRDSDHCTGSSWDMPYFYPAPLRTQARVLLNEGLAKATGAGAYEARVRMITDTFDMLEAFIAMMENRAKGDFLTAKAALDRLDATAQKLMDMKPVPMVAAGRHSTYVNYMRRFFRHVTEQGHARVTGGNEPAAVAADMWQFQIDPLKVGEDIGLWRANLTGGGWQTIRTSSSWSNQGLRYYKGLTWYRQVVDVPEQFKGKRVFLWCGGVDESAKVWVNGKVIGISHGATFYPFELDATGAVQAGRNVIVFCVSNETVNELGTGGIMGPVMLYAPAAGAEAKLENVRDLKPTFP
;
A
#
# COMPACT_ATOMS: atom_id res chain seq x y z
N ASN A 1 24.14 19.65 -16.92
CA ASN A 1 24.90 20.30 -18.01
C ASN A 1 26.39 20.49 -17.60
N GLN A 2 26.70 21.17 -16.49
CA GLN A 2 28.08 21.50 -16.05
C GLN A 2 29.06 20.33 -15.99
N ILE A 3 28.61 19.13 -15.61
CA ILE A 3 29.44 17.91 -15.60
C ILE A 3 29.80 17.55 -17.04
N LEU A 4 28.84 17.57 -17.96
CA LEU A 4 29.05 17.22 -19.36
C LEU A 4 29.95 18.22 -20.09
N GLU A 5 29.90 19.50 -19.72
CA GLU A 5 30.82 20.52 -20.26
C GLU A 5 32.29 20.20 -20.00
N ARG A 6 32.59 19.48 -18.90
CA ARG A 6 33.94 19.02 -18.55
C ARG A 6 34.29 17.65 -19.12
N VAL A 7 33.32 16.77 -19.27
CA VAL A 7 33.53 15.37 -19.67
C VAL A 7 33.58 15.21 -21.18
N LEU A 8 32.68 15.87 -21.92
CA LEU A 8 32.53 15.68 -23.37
C LEU A 8 33.78 16.09 -24.20
N PRO A 9 34.58 17.07 -23.79
CA PRO A 9 35.85 17.36 -24.53
C PRO A 9 36.84 16.19 -24.56
N GLU A 10 36.86 15.37 -23.48
CA GLU A 10 37.73 14.20 -23.37
C GLU A 10 37.05 12.91 -23.84
N PHE A 11 35.72 12.83 -23.62
CA PHE A 11 34.92 11.65 -23.89
C PHE A 11 33.62 12.02 -24.65
N PRO A 12 33.72 12.32 -25.95
CA PRO A 12 32.60 12.90 -26.73
C PRO A 12 31.38 12.00 -26.86
N ASP A 13 31.54 10.68 -26.77
CA ASP A 13 30.44 9.71 -26.85
C ASP A 13 29.79 9.37 -25.50
N THR A 14 30.22 10.03 -24.42
CA THR A 14 29.72 9.78 -23.08
C THR A 14 28.28 10.24 -22.95
N LYS A 15 27.45 9.40 -22.32
CA LYS A 15 26.10 9.75 -21.85
C LYS A 15 26.02 9.67 -20.34
N ILE A 16 25.28 10.61 -19.72
CA ILE A 16 24.98 10.59 -18.29
C ILE A 16 23.49 10.28 -18.13
N ALA A 17 23.18 9.22 -17.38
CA ALA A 17 21.80 8.86 -17.05
C ALA A 17 21.43 9.36 -15.64
N PHE A 18 20.22 9.85 -15.48
CA PHE A 18 19.65 10.19 -14.16
C PHE A 18 18.15 9.89 -14.10
N TYR A 19 17.64 9.73 -12.88
CA TYR A 19 16.19 9.64 -12.65
C TYR A 19 15.60 11.03 -12.53
N ILE A 20 14.50 11.26 -13.25
CA ILE A 20 13.63 12.41 -13.10
C ILE A 20 12.59 12.04 -12.05
N TYR A 21 12.82 12.42 -10.80
CA TYR A 21 12.19 11.79 -9.66
C TYR A 21 11.80 12.78 -8.56
N HIS A 22 10.73 12.52 -7.84
CA HIS A 22 10.29 13.23 -6.64
C HIS A 22 10.19 14.77 -6.83
N THR A 23 10.99 15.56 -6.11
CA THR A 23 10.93 17.03 -6.10
C THR A 23 11.34 17.68 -7.42
N TYR A 24 12.09 16.98 -8.27
CA TYR A 24 12.57 17.47 -9.56
C TYR A 24 11.94 16.76 -10.77
N MET A 25 10.72 16.21 -10.60
CA MET A 25 9.96 15.64 -11.73
C MET A 25 9.54 16.70 -12.75
N ARG A 26 9.31 17.95 -12.34
CA ARG A 26 8.91 19.01 -13.27
C ARG A 26 10.04 19.37 -14.22
N PRO A 27 9.76 19.54 -15.51
CA PRO A 27 10.75 20.03 -16.47
C PRO A 27 11.30 21.40 -16.08
N PRO A 28 12.60 21.65 -16.32
CA PRO A 28 13.22 22.93 -16.05
C PRO A 28 12.62 24.02 -16.95
N LYS A 29 12.42 25.22 -16.41
CA LYS A 29 11.83 26.35 -17.14
C LYS A 29 12.85 27.13 -18.00
N ARG A 30 14.12 27.16 -17.60
CA ARG A 30 15.17 28.00 -18.20
C ARG A 30 16.22 27.20 -18.94
N GLU A 31 16.70 26.12 -18.33
CA GLU A 31 17.78 25.32 -18.87
C GLU A 31 17.24 24.10 -19.63
N LYS A 32 17.77 23.83 -20.81
CA LYS A 32 17.51 22.59 -21.52
C LYS A 32 18.56 21.55 -21.15
N PRO A 33 18.16 20.28 -20.98
CA PRO A 33 19.12 19.19 -20.80
C PRO A 33 20.07 19.11 -22.01
N ASN A 34 21.36 18.85 -21.74
CA ASN A 34 22.29 18.52 -22.81
C ASN A 34 21.84 17.23 -23.53
N PRO A 35 21.95 17.14 -24.87
CA PRO A 35 21.57 15.93 -25.62
C PRO A 35 22.24 14.63 -25.16
N ALA A 36 23.41 14.71 -24.53
CA ALA A 36 24.10 13.56 -23.93
C ALA A 36 23.48 13.10 -22.59
N ILE A 37 22.41 13.74 -22.13
CA ILE A 37 21.69 13.32 -20.92
C ILE A 37 20.58 12.33 -21.29
N GLN A 38 20.58 11.17 -20.61
CA GLN A 38 19.46 10.23 -20.58
C GLN A 38 18.62 10.47 -19.34
N GLY A 39 17.36 10.80 -19.51
CA GLY A 39 16.41 10.96 -18.40
C GLY A 39 15.48 9.76 -18.26
N ALA A 40 15.32 9.23 -17.06
CA ALA A 40 14.30 8.23 -16.76
C ALA A 40 13.25 8.84 -15.82
N LEU A 41 12.06 9.13 -16.34
CA LEU A 41 10.97 9.69 -15.56
C LEU A 41 10.38 8.63 -14.64
N ALA A 42 10.38 8.90 -13.34
CA ALA A 42 10.04 7.96 -12.28
C ALA A 42 8.84 8.46 -11.45
N PRO A 43 7.58 8.34 -11.91
CA PRO A 43 6.41 8.93 -11.29
C PRO A 43 5.81 8.05 -10.17
N ILE A 44 6.62 7.54 -9.24
CA ILE A 44 6.19 6.60 -8.18
C ILE A 44 5.10 7.17 -7.27
N ALA A 45 5.16 8.47 -6.98
CA ALA A 45 4.20 9.14 -6.09
C ALA A 45 2.82 9.36 -6.74
N LEU A 46 2.69 9.15 -8.04
CA LEU A 46 1.44 9.28 -8.76
C LEU A 46 0.67 7.94 -8.79
N ASP A 47 -0.57 8.00 -9.22
CA ASP A 47 -1.42 6.82 -9.33
C ASP A 47 -0.75 5.70 -10.16
N ARG A 48 -0.74 4.50 -9.62
CA ARG A 48 -0.14 3.29 -10.22
C ARG A 48 -1.18 2.28 -10.70
N VAL A 49 -2.45 2.58 -10.50
CA VAL A 49 -3.58 1.70 -10.83
C VAL A 49 -4.09 1.99 -12.23
N HIS A 50 -4.40 3.25 -12.52
CA HIS A 50 -5.10 3.66 -13.74
C HIS A 50 -4.15 4.01 -14.90
N GLY A 51 -4.70 3.97 -16.12
CA GLY A 51 -4.04 4.49 -17.32
C GLY A 51 -4.26 6.00 -17.52
N PHE A 52 -3.58 6.58 -18.49
CA PHE A 52 -3.65 8.01 -18.80
C PHE A 52 -5.05 8.50 -19.23
N SER A 53 -5.85 7.63 -19.82
CA SER A 53 -7.19 7.94 -20.31
C SER A 53 -8.28 7.79 -19.25
N ASN A 54 -7.94 7.29 -18.06
CA ASN A 54 -8.92 7.06 -17.02
C ASN A 54 -9.29 8.38 -16.30
N PRO A 55 -10.58 8.80 -16.30
CA PRO A 55 -10.99 10.08 -15.73
C PRO A 55 -10.99 10.11 -14.19
N VAL A 56 -10.96 8.96 -13.53
CA VAL A 56 -10.97 8.85 -12.06
C VAL A 56 -9.68 9.39 -11.45
N ALA A 57 -8.56 9.28 -12.17
CA ALA A 57 -7.25 9.62 -11.65
C ALA A 57 -6.68 10.92 -12.27
N PRO A 58 -6.96 12.11 -11.72
CA PRO A 58 -6.45 13.38 -12.26
C PRO A 58 -4.92 13.43 -12.29
N GLU A 59 -4.25 12.67 -11.43
CA GLU A 59 -2.80 12.53 -11.43
C GLU A 59 -2.25 11.90 -12.71
N LYS A 60 -3.05 11.10 -13.40
CA LYS A 60 -2.67 10.51 -14.69
C LYS A 60 -2.59 11.57 -15.80
N SER A 61 -3.45 12.57 -15.77
CA SER A 61 -3.32 13.74 -16.64
C SER A 61 -2.01 14.49 -16.39
N TYR A 62 -1.63 14.62 -15.11
CA TYR A 62 -0.35 15.22 -14.74
C TYR A 62 0.84 14.36 -15.17
N ALA A 63 0.79 13.04 -14.97
CA ALA A 63 1.82 12.13 -15.44
C ALA A 63 1.98 12.19 -16.97
N LYS A 64 0.88 12.18 -17.71
CA LYS A 64 0.87 12.36 -19.17
C LYS A 64 1.52 13.67 -19.58
N TRP A 65 1.16 14.77 -18.92
CA TRP A 65 1.77 16.08 -19.16
C TRP A 65 3.29 16.05 -18.88
N LEU A 66 3.75 15.40 -17.83
CA LEU A 66 5.19 15.25 -17.55
C LEU A 66 5.92 14.55 -18.71
N PHE A 67 5.39 13.43 -19.22
CA PHE A 67 5.98 12.74 -20.36
C PHE A 67 6.00 13.62 -21.63
N GLN A 68 4.92 14.36 -21.90
CA GLN A 68 4.84 15.28 -23.03
C GLN A 68 5.89 16.38 -22.95
N GLU A 69 6.01 17.04 -21.81
CA GLU A 69 6.95 18.16 -21.64
C GLU A 69 8.40 17.70 -21.64
N TRP A 70 8.70 16.58 -20.97
CA TRP A 70 10.04 16.02 -21.02
C TRP A 70 10.41 15.49 -22.41
N GLY A 71 9.48 14.86 -23.12
CA GLY A 71 9.72 14.39 -24.48
C GLY A 71 10.06 15.51 -25.49
N ARG A 72 9.57 16.73 -25.24
CA ARG A 72 9.90 17.91 -26.08
C ARG A 72 11.33 18.42 -25.90
N ILE A 73 11.94 18.19 -24.72
CA ILE A 73 13.22 18.80 -24.37
C ILE A 73 14.34 17.78 -24.15
N MET A 74 14.00 16.49 -24.07
CA MET A 74 14.95 15.40 -23.80
C MET A 74 14.87 14.33 -24.89
N PRO A 75 15.82 14.32 -25.84
CA PRO A 75 15.83 13.35 -26.93
C PRO A 75 15.93 11.88 -26.48
N ASP A 76 16.57 11.64 -25.33
CA ASP A 76 16.84 10.32 -24.76
C ASP A 76 16.01 10.11 -23.48
N LEU A 77 14.67 10.18 -23.58
CA LEU A 77 13.74 9.99 -22.48
C LEU A 77 13.34 8.52 -22.33
N TYR A 78 13.36 8.03 -21.10
CA TYR A 78 12.90 6.70 -20.69
C TYR A 78 11.81 6.82 -19.63
N ASP A 79 10.91 5.83 -19.60
CA ASP A 79 10.01 5.62 -18.48
C ASP A 79 10.66 4.69 -17.44
N ARG A 80 10.76 5.17 -16.19
CA ARG A 80 11.06 4.35 -15.02
C ARG A 80 9.75 3.85 -14.44
N GLY A 81 9.17 2.85 -15.11
CA GLY A 81 7.84 2.34 -14.81
C GLY A 81 7.75 1.64 -13.45
N TYR A 82 6.66 1.89 -12.73
CA TYR A 82 6.26 1.17 -11.51
C TYR A 82 5.00 0.35 -11.84
N TRP A 83 5.22 -0.86 -12.36
CA TRP A 83 4.15 -1.72 -12.90
C TRP A 83 3.77 -2.84 -11.94
N SER A 84 4.15 -2.73 -10.68
CA SER A 84 3.85 -3.70 -9.64
C SER A 84 3.39 -3.02 -8.35
N ASN A 85 2.73 -3.78 -7.49
CA ASN A 85 2.50 -3.36 -6.13
C ASN A 85 3.77 -3.60 -5.31
N LEU A 86 4.54 -2.54 -5.12
CA LEU A 86 5.85 -2.60 -4.48
C LEU A 86 5.80 -3.10 -3.02
N ALA A 87 4.70 -2.81 -2.31
CA ALA A 87 4.56 -3.15 -0.90
C ALA A 87 4.27 -4.65 -0.67
N CYS A 88 3.62 -5.33 -1.63
CA CYS A 88 3.24 -6.75 -1.49
C CYS A 88 3.34 -7.50 -2.82
N PRO A 89 4.54 -7.81 -3.30
CA PRO A 89 4.75 -8.36 -4.65
C PRO A 89 4.26 -9.80 -4.84
N GLY A 90 3.72 -10.46 -3.83
CA GLY A 90 3.12 -11.78 -3.95
C GLY A 90 1.61 -11.77 -4.28
N PHE A 91 0.96 -10.60 -4.25
CA PHE A 91 -0.47 -10.48 -4.52
C PHE A 91 -0.76 -10.23 -6.00
N PRO A 92 -1.94 -10.68 -6.51
CA PRO A 92 -2.38 -10.31 -7.85
C PRO A 92 -2.42 -8.79 -8.01
N PHE A 93 -1.78 -8.28 -9.05
CA PHE A 93 -1.81 -6.87 -9.42
C PHE A 93 -1.76 -6.78 -10.94
N ILE A 94 -2.93 -6.99 -11.57
CA ILE A 94 -3.06 -7.12 -13.03
C ILE A 94 -3.44 -5.75 -13.59
N ILE A 95 -2.61 -5.19 -14.46
CA ILE A 95 -2.72 -3.82 -14.99
C ILE A 95 -2.62 -3.79 -16.54
N VAL A 96 -3.20 -4.78 -17.20
CA VAL A 96 -3.20 -4.83 -18.67
C VAL A 96 -3.88 -3.60 -19.27
N HIS A 97 -5.01 -3.17 -18.69
CA HIS A 97 -5.72 -1.94 -19.09
C HIS A 97 -4.82 -0.71 -19.09
N ARG A 98 -3.97 -0.57 -18.07
CA ARG A 98 -3.02 0.54 -17.93
C ARG A 98 -1.92 0.47 -18.98
N LEU A 99 -1.32 -0.71 -19.17
CA LEU A 99 -0.21 -0.89 -20.12
C LEU A 99 -0.63 -0.71 -21.56
N ARG A 100 -1.86 -1.14 -21.91
CA ARG A 100 -2.51 -0.93 -23.21
C ARG A 100 -2.67 0.55 -23.55
N ASP A 101 -2.92 1.39 -22.55
CA ASP A 101 -3.10 2.83 -22.68
C ASP A 101 -1.76 3.59 -22.65
N GLU A 102 -0.90 3.29 -21.67
CA GLU A 102 0.30 4.09 -21.39
C GLU A 102 1.46 3.82 -22.36
N ILE A 103 1.72 2.56 -22.75
CA ILE A 103 2.91 2.25 -23.58
C ILE A 103 2.84 2.90 -24.95
N PRO A 104 1.74 2.78 -25.73
CA PRO A 104 1.61 3.49 -26.99
C PRO A 104 1.70 5.01 -26.83
N ALA A 105 0.96 5.57 -25.85
CA ALA A 105 0.96 7.00 -25.60
C ALA A 105 2.37 7.53 -25.22
N CYS A 106 3.12 6.83 -24.38
CA CYS A 106 4.50 7.19 -24.05
C CYS A 106 5.40 7.18 -25.30
N ARG A 107 5.23 6.21 -26.19
CA ARG A 107 5.98 6.14 -27.44
C ARG A 107 5.73 7.38 -28.31
N ASP A 108 4.46 7.77 -28.44
CA ASP A 108 4.05 8.97 -29.20
C ASP A 108 4.59 10.26 -28.56
N MET A 109 4.76 10.30 -27.25
CA MET A 109 5.37 11.42 -26.52
C MET A 109 6.91 11.43 -26.52
N GLY A 110 7.56 10.52 -27.26
CA GLY A 110 9.01 10.51 -27.45
C GLY A 110 9.81 9.63 -26.48
N VAL A 111 9.15 8.82 -25.66
CA VAL A 111 9.83 7.82 -24.81
C VAL A 111 10.51 6.78 -25.70
N LYS A 112 11.82 6.57 -25.49
CA LYS A 112 12.66 5.67 -26.28
C LYS A 112 12.69 4.25 -25.73
N GLY A 113 12.42 4.07 -24.45
CA GLY A 113 12.45 2.78 -23.79
C GLY A 113 11.99 2.82 -22.35
N TRP A 114 11.99 1.67 -21.71
CA TRP A 114 11.49 1.46 -20.37
C TRP A 114 12.55 0.86 -19.47
N ARG A 115 12.65 1.36 -18.25
CA ARG A 115 13.47 0.84 -17.15
C ARG A 115 12.54 0.50 -15.99
N VAL A 116 11.82 -0.60 -16.11
CA VAL A 116 10.78 -0.97 -15.17
C VAL A 116 11.37 -1.55 -13.90
N GLU A 117 10.85 -1.14 -12.75
CA GLU A 117 11.12 -1.81 -11.50
C GLU A 117 10.39 -3.14 -11.45
N THR A 118 11.15 -4.21 -11.33
CA THR A 118 10.64 -5.57 -11.37
C THR A 118 11.12 -6.38 -10.18
N PHE A 119 10.34 -7.38 -9.84
CA PHE A 119 10.70 -8.39 -8.85
C PHE A 119 10.89 -9.73 -9.54
N PRO A 120 11.66 -10.68 -8.98
CA PRO A 120 11.93 -11.97 -9.62
C PRO A 120 10.73 -12.90 -9.72
N ASN A 121 9.55 -12.46 -9.30
CA ASN A 121 8.32 -13.25 -9.21
C ASN A 121 7.19 -12.63 -10.02
N TYR A 122 7.10 -12.97 -11.27
CA TYR A 122 6.12 -12.40 -12.22
C TYR A 122 4.72 -13.06 -12.19
N GLY A 123 4.57 -14.21 -11.52
CA GLY A 123 3.29 -14.92 -11.46
C GLY A 123 2.10 -14.06 -11.03
N PRO A 124 2.20 -13.28 -9.92
CA PRO A 124 1.12 -12.38 -9.48
C PRO A 124 0.76 -11.28 -10.46
N GLN A 125 1.66 -10.94 -11.38
CA GLN A 125 1.50 -9.86 -12.36
C GLN A 125 1.22 -10.40 -13.78
N PHE A 126 1.14 -11.72 -13.94
CA PHE A 126 0.80 -12.33 -15.22
C PHE A 126 -0.66 -12.01 -15.58
N PRO A 127 -0.97 -11.60 -16.83
CA PRO A 127 -0.10 -11.49 -17.99
C PRO A 127 0.48 -10.09 -18.23
N SER A 128 0.37 -9.15 -17.29
CA SER A 128 0.75 -7.74 -17.51
C SER A 128 2.17 -7.60 -18.03
N MET A 129 3.14 -8.32 -17.46
CA MET A 129 4.54 -8.23 -17.90
C MET A 129 4.77 -8.83 -19.28
N TYR A 130 4.00 -9.88 -19.65
CA TYR A 130 4.02 -10.42 -21.01
C TYR A 130 3.51 -9.39 -22.03
N ILE A 131 2.37 -8.77 -21.75
CA ILE A 131 1.78 -7.73 -22.60
C ILE A 131 2.71 -6.50 -22.68
N ALA A 132 3.31 -6.08 -21.56
CA ALA A 132 4.31 -5.01 -21.57
C ALA A 132 5.46 -5.31 -22.52
N GLY A 133 6.06 -6.51 -22.45
CA GLY A 133 7.13 -6.92 -23.33
C GLY A 133 6.74 -6.89 -24.83
N LYS A 134 5.53 -7.32 -25.14
CA LYS A 134 5.00 -7.28 -26.50
C LYS A 134 4.78 -5.85 -27.00
N LEU A 135 4.17 -4.99 -26.19
CA LEU A 135 3.92 -3.59 -26.53
C LEU A 135 5.21 -2.74 -26.59
N MET A 136 6.20 -3.02 -25.77
CA MET A 136 7.51 -2.37 -25.87
C MET A 136 8.23 -2.71 -27.18
N TRP A 137 8.02 -3.90 -27.71
CA TRP A 137 8.53 -4.31 -29.02
C TRP A 137 7.70 -3.75 -30.18
N ASN A 138 6.37 -3.91 -30.11
CA ASN A 138 5.42 -3.39 -31.09
C ASN A 138 4.24 -2.73 -30.38
N HIS A 139 4.27 -1.42 -30.23
CA HIS A 139 3.26 -0.65 -29.52
C HIS A 139 1.88 -0.60 -30.20
N GLN A 140 1.78 -1.09 -31.45
CA GLN A 140 0.54 -1.23 -32.22
C GLN A 140 -0.03 -2.65 -32.19
N ALA A 141 0.58 -3.57 -31.43
CA ALA A 141 0.10 -4.94 -31.34
C ALA A 141 -1.33 -5.01 -30.79
N ASP A 142 -2.13 -5.92 -31.35
CA ASP A 142 -3.48 -6.21 -30.83
C ASP A 142 -3.38 -6.95 -29.50
N VAL A 143 -3.69 -6.24 -28.40
CA VAL A 143 -3.60 -6.76 -27.05
C VAL A 143 -4.60 -7.88 -26.81
N ASP A 144 -5.80 -7.84 -27.40
CA ASP A 144 -6.82 -8.86 -27.18
C ASP A 144 -6.44 -10.16 -27.88
N ALA A 145 -5.88 -10.09 -29.08
CA ALA A 145 -5.30 -11.24 -29.77
C ALA A 145 -4.11 -11.84 -29.00
N LEU A 146 -3.22 -10.99 -28.44
CA LEU A 146 -2.10 -11.44 -27.61
C LEU A 146 -2.55 -12.13 -26.32
N LEU A 147 -3.59 -11.61 -25.66
CA LEU A 147 -4.16 -12.21 -24.45
C LEU A 147 -4.78 -13.57 -24.75
N LYS A 148 -5.56 -13.67 -25.82
CA LYS A 148 -6.17 -14.94 -26.23
C LYS A 148 -5.11 -16.01 -26.49
N ASP A 149 -4.11 -15.71 -27.30
CA ASP A 149 -2.99 -16.62 -27.59
C ASP A 149 -2.22 -17.00 -26.31
N CYS A 150 -2.01 -16.02 -25.41
CA CYS A 150 -1.35 -16.23 -24.14
C CYS A 150 -2.14 -17.20 -23.24
N TYR A 151 -3.44 -17.02 -23.11
CA TYR A 151 -4.28 -17.87 -22.26
C TYR A 151 -4.35 -19.30 -22.79
N GLU A 152 -4.53 -19.47 -24.10
CA GLU A 152 -4.54 -20.79 -24.77
C GLU A 152 -3.22 -21.54 -24.53
N LYS A 153 -2.09 -20.88 -24.73
CA LYS A 153 -0.75 -21.48 -24.57
C LYS A 153 -0.31 -21.67 -23.11
N PHE A 154 -0.75 -20.81 -22.21
CA PHE A 154 -0.29 -20.84 -20.82
C PHE A 154 -1.16 -21.71 -19.92
N PHE A 155 -2.48 -21.71 -20.14
CA PHE A 155 -3.44 -22.42 -19.30
C PHE A 155 -4.07 -23.65 -20.01
N GLY A 156 -3.91 -23.79 -21.33
CA GLY A 156 -4.44 -24.91 -22.08
C GLY A 156 -5.94 -25.14 -21.88
N PRO A 157 -6.38 -26.29 -21.32
CA PRO A 157 -7.81 -26.59 -21.13
C PRO A 157 -8.52 -25.62 -20.17
N ALA A 158 -7.77 -24.89 -19.33
CA ALA A 158 -8.30 -23.89 -18.41
C ALA A 158 -8.26 -22.45 -18.96
N ALA A 159 -7.94 -22.25 -20.24
CA ALA A 159 -7.77 -20.92 -20.83
C ALA A 159 -8.98 -20.00 -20.64
N GLU A 160 -10.19 -20.52 -20.80
CA GLU A 160 -11.44 -19.76 -20.68
C GLU A 160 -11.67 -19.23 -19.24
N PRO A 161 -11.78 -20.06 -18.18
CA PRO A 161 -12.03 -19.57 -16.83
C PRO A 161 -10.85 -18.75 -16.30
N MET A 162 -9.60 -19.07 -16.66
CA MET A 162 -8.44 -18.29 -16.24
C MET A 162 -8.37 -16.92 -16.94
N GLY A 163 -8.75 -16.85 -18.22
CA GLY A 163 -8.89 -15.58 -18.93
C GLY A 163 -9.98 -14.70 -18.33
N ALA A 164 -11.12 -15.28 -17.96
CA ALA A 164 -12.19 -14.58 -17.26
C ALA A 164 -11.73 -14.07 -15.87
N TYR A 165 -10.99 -14.87 -15.11
CA TYR A 165 -10.39 -14.45 -13.84
C TYR A 165 -9.45 -13.26 -14.02
N ILE A 166 -8.54 -13.32 -14.99
CA ILE A 166 -7.58 -12.25 -15.26
C ILE A 166 -8.31 -10.96 -15.66
N THR A 167 -9.31 -11.07 -16.52
CA THR A 167 -10.14 -9.95 -16.95
C THR A 167 -10.90 -9.32 -15.77
N LEU A 168 -11.45 -10.13 -14.86
CA LEU A 168 -12.12 -9.68 -13.66
C LEU A 168 -11.17 -8.90 -12.75
N MET A 169 -9.96 -9.40 -12.54
CA MET A 169 -8.96 -8.77 -11.67
C MET A 169 -8.39 -7.48 -12.28
N ASP A 170 -8.21 -7.42 -13.60
CA ASP A 170 -7.79 -6.22 -14.33
C ASP A 170 -8.89 -5.14 -14.29
N ALA A 171 -10.14 -5.53 -14.49
CA ALA A 171 -11.29 -4.62 -14.40
C ALA A 171 -11.47 -4.05 -12.99
N ALA A 172 -11.21 -4.85 -11.94
CA ALA A 172 -11.30 -4.39 -10.55
C ALA A 172 -10.38 -3.19 -10.27
N LEU A 173 -9.20 -3.17 -10.85
CA LEU A 173 -8.27 -2.05 -10.75
C LEU A 173 -8.66 -0.89 -11.69
N ARG A 174 -9.05 -1.20 -12.93
CA ARG A 174 -9.46 -0.20 -13.92
C ARG A 174 -10.65 0.64 -13.44
N ASP A 175 -11.63 -0.03 -12.86
CA ASP A 175 -12.93 0.57 -12.52
C ASP A 175 -13.00 1.04 -11.05
N SER A 176 -11.91 0.92 -10.31
CA SER A 176 -11.79 1.40 -8.93
C SER A 176 -11.78 2.92 -8.87
N ASP A 177 -12.29 3.49 -7.78
CA ASP A 177 -12.12 4.90 -7.41
C ASP A 177 -10.86 5.13 -6.52
N HIS A 178 -10.12 4.08 -6.18
CA HIS A 178 -8.90 4.13 -5.39
C HIS A 178 -7.66 4.27 -6.29
N CYS A 179 -6.84 5.26 -6.03
CA CYS A 179 -5.83 5.75 -6.98
C CYS A 179 -4.37 5.37 -6.66
N THR A 180 -4.04 4.74 -5.54
CA THR A 180 -2.63 4.59 -5.15
C THR A 180 -1.97 3.28 -5.52
N GLY A 181 -2.72 2.18 -5.54
CA GLY A 181 -2.16 0.83 -5.61
C GLY A 181 -1.36 0.44 -4.37
N SER A 182 -1.67 1.04 -3.21
CA SER A 182 -1.08 0.72 -1.91
C SER A 182 -1.65 -0.59 -1.35
N SER A 183 -0.87 -1.29 -0.54
CA SER A 183 -1.34 -2.54 0.09
C SER A 183 -2.45 -2.31 1.11
N TRP A 184 -2.55 -1.12 1.72
CA TRP A 184 -3.67 -0.76 2.59
C TRP A 184 -5.02 -0.75 1.86
N ASP A 185 -4.99 -0.50 0.56
CA ASP A 185 -6.19 -0.39 -0.27
C ASP A 185 -6.64 -1.71 -0.91
N MET A 186 -5.91 -2.83 -0.69
CA MET A 186 -6.28 -4.14 -1.22
C MET A 186 -7.72 -4.58 -0.88
N PRO A 187 -8.24 -4.37 0.34
CA PRO A 187 -9.63 -4.69 0.65
C PRO A 187 -10.66 -3.93 -0.19
N TYR A 188 -10.31 -2.72 -0.65
CA TYR A 188 -11.19 -1.86 -1.45
C TYR A 188 -11.11 -2.19 -2.94
N PHE A 189 -9.92 -2.52 -3.46
CA PHE A 189 -9.77 -3.00 -4.84
C PHE A 189 -10.48 -4.33 -5.07
N TYR A 190 -10.46 -5.22 -4.07
CA TYR A 190 -11.00 -6.58 -4.18
C TYR A 190 -12.04 -6.85 -3.10
N PRO A 191 -13.23 -6.23 -3.18
CA PRO A 191 -14.32 -6.44 -2.21
C PRO A 191 -14.84 -7.88 -2.23
N ALA A 192 -15.52 -8.31 -1.18
CA ALA A 192 -15.95 -9.68 -0.99
C ALA A 192 -16.75 -10.29 -2.17
N PRO A 193 -17.72 -9.59 -2.81
CA PRO A 193 -18.44 -10.16 -3.96
C PRO A 193 -17.51 -10.49 -5.13
N LEU A 194 -16.53 -9.62 -5.42
CA LEU A 194 -15.54 -9.84 -6.48
C LEU A 194 -14.64 -11.03 -6.14
N ARG A 195 -14.16 -11.13 -4.90
CA ARG A 195 -13.36 -12.28 -4.45
C ARG A 195 -14.10 -13.60 -4.58
N THR A 196 -15.40 -13.61 -4.26
CA THR A 196 -16.26 -14.79 -4.45
C THR A 196 -16.33 -15.20 -5.92
N GLN A 197 -16.55 -14.25 -6.82
CA GLN A 197 -16.57 -14.52 -8.25
C GLN A 197 -15.21 -15.01 -8.77
N ALA A 198 -14.12 -14.37 -8.35
CA ALA A 198 -12.75 -14.78 -8.69
C ALA A 198 -12.47 -16.23 -8.24
N ARG A 199 -12.92 -16.59 -7.03
CA ARG A 199 -12.78 -17.94 -6.48
C ARG A 199 -13.52 -18.99 -7.30
N VAL A 200 -14.73 -18.71 -7.79
CA VAL A 200 -15.47 -19.60 -8.70
C VAL A 200 -14.65 -19.86 -9.97
N LEU A 201 -14.15 -18.80 -10.62
CA LEU A 201 -13.37 -18.93 -11.86
C LEU A 201 -12.05 -19.72 -11.64
N LEU A 202 -11.37 -19.49 -10.53
CA LEU A 202 -10.17 -20.25 -10.18
C LEU A 202 -10.46 -21.74 -9.93
N ASN A 203 -11.56 -22.05 -9.25
CA ASN A 203 -11.97 -23.44 -9.03
C ASN A 203 -12.34 -24.15 -10.34
N GLU A 204 -13.02 -23.48 -11.26
CA GLU A 204 -13.30 -23.99 -12.61
C GLU A 204 -11.99 -24.22 -13.38
N GLY A 205 -11.05 -23.27 -13.30
CA GLY A 205 -9.73 -23.41 -13.90
C GLY A 205 -8.96 -24.62 -13.39
N LEU A 206 -8.95 -24.81 -12.06
CA LEU A 206 -8.32 -25.98 -11.44
C LEU A 206 -8.97 -27.29 -11.89
N ALA A 207 -10.31 -27.35 -11.96
CA ALA A 207 -11.03 -28.55 -12.40
C ALA A 207 -10.70 -28.90 -13.85
N LYS A 208 -10.68 -27.91 -14.77
CA LYS A 208 -10.34 -28.09 -16.17
C LYS A 208 -8.87 -28.47 -16.40
N ALA A 209 -7.96 -28.00 -15.52
CA ALA A 209 -6.52 -28.28 -15.63
C ALA A 209 -6.09 -29.57 -14.92
N THR A 210 -6.95 -30.23 -14.17
CA THR A 210 -6.61 -31.44 -13.40
C THR A 210 -5.99 -32.51 -14.31
N GLY A 211 -4.80 -33.00 -13.94
CA GLY A 211 -4.05 -34.01 -14.73
C GLY A 211 -3.36 -33.45 -15.96
N ALA A 212 -3.48 -32.18 -16.28
CA ALA A 212 -2.89 -31.54 -17.46
C ALA A 212 -1.42 -31.08 -17.28
N GLY A 213 -0.70 -31.62 -16.31
CA GLY A 213 0.74 -31.40 -16.12
C GLY A 213 1.11 -29.94 -15.87
N ALA A 214 1.86 -29.33 -16.79
CA ALA A 214 2.32 -27.94 -16.63
C ALA A 214 1.15 -26.91 -16.58
N TYR A 215 0.04 -27.18 -17.22
CA TYR A 215 -1.14 -26.31 -17.17
C TYR A 215 -1.75 -26.29 -15.77
N GLU A 216 -1.90 -27.46 -15.15
CA GLU A 216 -2.35 -27.56 -13.76
C GLU A 216 -1.43 -26.82 -12.80
N ALA A 217 -0.11 -26.99 -12.95
CA ALA A 217 0.87 -26.30 -12.11
C ALA A 217 0.78 -24.77 -12.21
N ARG A 218 0.54 -24.24 -13.41
CA ARG A 218 0.38 -22.80 -13.67
C ARG A 218 -0.94 -22.25 -13.08
N VAL A 219 -2.03 -22.99 -13.22
CA VAL A 219 -3.31 -22.61 -12.60
C VAL A 219 -3.18 -22.60 -11.07
N ARG A 220 -2.55 -23.63 -10.47
CA ARG A 220 -2.29 -23.69 -9.03
C ARG A 220 -1.45 -22.52 -8.55
N MET A 221 -0.39 -22.16 -9.27
CA MET A 221 0.46 -21.01 -8.95
C MET A 221 -0.36 -19.71 -8.88
N ILE A 222 -1.22 -19.45 -9.86
CA ILE A 222 -2.09 -18.25 -9.84
C ILE A 222 -3.10 -18.32 -8.69
N THR A 223 -3.67 -19.50 -8.42
CA THR A 223 -4.60 -19.70 -7.29
C THR A 223 -3.90 -19.43 -5.96
N ASP A 224 -2.68 -19.92 -5.75
CA ASP A 224 -1.91 -19.68 -4.54
C ASP A 224 -1.64 -18.18 -4.32
N THR A 225 -1.39 -17.39 -5.37
CA THR A 225 -1.25 -15.93 -5.24
C THR A 225 -2.56 -15.25 -4.83
N PHE A 226 -3.70 -15.77 -5.28
CA PHE A 226 -5.01 -15.29 -4.85
C PHE A 226 -5.32 -15.72 -3.40
N ASP A 227 -4.91 -16.91 -2.97
CA ASP A 227 -5.01 -17.35 -1.57
C ASP A 227 -4.22 -16.40 -0.63
N MET A 228 -3.04 -15.92 -1.06
CA MET A 228 -2.30 -14.88 -0.32
C MET A 228 -3.11 -13.58 -0.21
N LEU A 229 -3.75 -13.13 -1.30
CA LEU A 229 -4.58 -11.94 -1.29
C LEU A 229 -5.76 -12.07 -0.31
N GLU A 230 -6.49 -13.18 -0.36
CA GLU A 230 -7.62 -13.43 0.55
C GLU A 230 -7.18 -13.48 2.01
N ALA A 231 -6.06 -14.15 2.29
CA ALA A 231 -5.52 -14.22 3.66
C ALA A 231 -5.06 -12.83 4.15
N PHE A 232 -4.43 -12.03 3.30
CA PHE A 232 -4.05 -10.66 3.62
C PHE A 232 -5.26 -9.77 3.90
N ILE A 233 -6.27 -9.82 3.04
CA ILE A 233 -7.50 -9.03 3.24
C ILE A 233 -8.21 -9.46 4.52
N ALA A 234 -8.33 -10.78 4.78
CA ALA A 234 -8.93 -11.28 6.01
C ALA A 234 -8.16 -10.80 7.26
N MET A 235 -6.84 -10.77 7.21
CA MET A 235 -6.00 -10.20 8.28
C MET A 235 -6.35 -8.72 8.49
N MET A 236 -6.41 -7.92 7.43
CA MET A 236 -6.69 -6.48 7.51
C MET A 236 -8.09 -6.18 8.02
N GLU A 237 -9.11 -6.85 7.48
CA GLU A 237 -10.53 -6.66 7.86
C GLU A 237 -10.79 -7.04 9.34
N ASN A 238 -10.19 -8.14 9.83
CA ASN A 238 -10.37 -8.56 11.21
C ASN A 238 -9.56 -7.69 12.18
N ARG A 239 -8.35 -7.28 11.78
CA ARG A 239 -7.55 -6.33 12.55
C ARG A 239 -8.28 -4.99 12.75
N ALA A 240 -8.93 -4.46 11.71
CA ALA A 240 -9.70 -3.23 11.78
C ALA A 240 -10.90 -3.33 12.74
N LYS A 241 -11.44 -4.54 12.96
CA LYS A 241 -12.50 -4.83 13.93
C LYS A 241 -11.98 -5.14 15.34
N GLY A 242 -10.66 -5.23 15.53
CA GLY A 242 -10.05 -5.66 16.79
C GLY A 242 -10.08 -7.17 17.02
N ASP A 243 -10.54 -7.98 16.06
CA ASP A 243 -10.48 -9.44 16.14
C ASP A 243 -9.05 -9.93 15.77
N PHE A 244 -8.16 -9.76 16.72
CA PHE A 244 -6.75 -10.13 16.54
C PHE A 244 -6.50 -11.63 16.57
N LEU A 245 -7.42 -12.44 17.10
CA LEU A 245 -7.32 -13.90 17.04
C LEU A 245 -7.49 -14.37 15.59
N THR A 246 -8.56 -13.94 14.94
CA THR A 246 -8.81 -14.25 13.52
C THR A 246 -7.78 -13.59 12.60
N ALA A 247 -7.36 -12.36 12.90
CA ALA A 247 -6.32 -11.67 12.14
C ALA A 247 -4.97 -12.40 12.18
N LYS A 248 -4.58 -12.94 13.36
CA LYS A 248 -3.34 -13.74 13.50
C LYS A 248 -3.44 -15.06 12.72
N ALA A 249 -4.57 -15.76 12.81
CA ALA A 249 -4.78 -16.99 12.04
C ALA A 249 -4.72 -16.73 10.52
N ALA A 250 -5.23 -15.57 10.07
CA ALA A 250 -5.12 -15.16 8.66
C ALA A 250 -3.66 -14.84 8.27
N LEU A 251 -2.89 -14.18 9.15
CA LEU A 251 -1.46 -13.94 8.94
C LEU A 251 -0.68 -15.26 8.82
N ASP A 252 -0.99 -16.26 9.66
CA ASP A 252 -0.32 -17.56 9.60
C ASP A 252 -0.61 -18.30 8.29
N ARG A 253 -1.85 -18.22 7.78
CA ARG A 253 -2.19 -18.76 6.45
C ARG A 253 -1.44 -18.02 5.33
N LEU A 254 -1.37 -16.69 5.42
CA LEU A 254 -0.64 -15.86 4.46
C LEU A 254 0.83 -16.29 4.39
N ASP A 255 1.48 -16.46 5.53
CA ASP A 255 2.87 -16.89 5.61
C ASP A 255 3.09 -18.30 5.07
N ALA A 256 2.21 -19.23 5.39
CA ALA A 256 2.30 -20.61 4.88
C ALA A 256 2.19 -20.63 3.34
N THR A 257 1.28 -19.86 2.77
CA THR A 257 1.13 -19.77 1.31
C THR A 257 2.33 -19.05 0.67
N ALA A 258 2.81 -17.98 1.29
CA ALA A 258 4.03 -17.29 0.83
C ALA A 258 5.24 -18.21 0.85
N GLN A 259 5.42 -19.02 1.90
CA GLN A 259 6.51 -19.99 1.99
C GLN A 259 6.42 -21.02 0.86
N LYS A 260 5.24 -21.58 0.58
CA LYS A 260 4.99 -22.48 -0.55
C LYS A 260 5.46 -21.87 -1.86
N LEU A 261 5.15 -20.59 -2.11
CA LEU A 261 5.52 -19.87 -3.32
C LEU A 261 7.03 -19.53 -3.37
N MET A 262 7.67 -19.33 -2.20
CA MET A 262 9.12 -19.17 -2.09
C MET A 262 9.88 -20.47 -2.42
N ASP A 263 9.29 -21.61 -2.08
CA ASP A 263 9.90 -22.94 -2.28
C ASP A 263 9.68 -23.51 -3.70
N MET A 264 8.89 -22.85 -4.52
CA MET A 264 8.63 -23.29 -5.90
C MET A 264 9.91 -23.44 -6.73
N LYS A 265 9.95 -24.47 -7.56
CA LYS A 265 11.05 -24.77 -8.48
C LYS A 265 10.53 -24.75 -9.93
N PRO A 266 11.33 -24.39 -10.90
CA PRO A 266 12.74 -23.95 -10.83
C PRO A 266 12.89 -22.49 -10.37
N VAL A 267 11.81 -21.68 -10.33
CA VAL A 267 11.83 -20.27 -9.99
C VAL A 267 10.78 -19.99 -8.91
N PRO A 268 11.16 -19.38 -7.78
CA PRO A 268 10.20 -19.00 -6.75
C PRO A 268 9.26 -17.90 -7.26
N MET A 269 7.98 -17.96 -6.87
CA MET A 269 6.98 -16.95 -7.20
C MET A 269 6.90 -15.83 -6.16
N VAL A 270 7.50 -16.01 -5.00
CA VAL A 270 7.76 -14.97 -4.00
C VAL A 270 9.24 -15.00 -3.68
N ALA A 271 9.92 -13.87 -3.75
CA ALA A 271 11.33 -13.80 -3.42
C ALA A 271 11.57 -14.06 -1.94
N ALA A 272 12.55 -14.89 -1.62
CA ALA A 272 12.99 -15.18 -0.26
C ALA A 272 14.13 -14.25 0.18
N GLY A 273 14.34 -14.19 1.51
CA GLY A 273 15.48 -13.51 2.14
C GLY A 273 15.30 -12.00 2.33
N ARG A 274 16.40 -11.35 2.73
CA ARG A 274 16.38 -9.93 3.15
C ARG A 274 16.00 -8.93 2.05
N HIS A 275 16.12 -9.30 0.81
CA HIS A 275 15.74 -8.48 -0.34
C HIS A 275 14.31 -8.75 -0.83
N SER A 276 13.58 -9.65 -0.16
CA SER A 276 12.19 -9.90 -0.46
C SER A 276 11.34 -8.69 -0.02
N THR A 277 10.70 -8.05 -0.98
CA THR A 277 9.75 -6.97 -0.68
C THR A 277 8.57 -7.50 0.13
N TYR A 278 8.08 -8.71 -0.13
CA TYR A 278 7.07 -9.36 0.71
C TYR A 278 7.52 -9.42 2.17
N VAL A 279 8.68 -10.05 2.46
CA VAL A 279 9.17 -10.22 3.84
C VAL A 279 9.37 -8.87 4.53
N ASN A 280 10.03 -7.91 3.86
CA ASN A 280 10.37 -6.63 4.46
C ASN A 280 9.13 -5.76 4.69
N TYR A 281 8.24 -5.63 3.70
CA TYR A 281 7.04 -4.80 3.84
C TYR A 281 6.00 -5.43 4.74
N MET A 282 5.80 -6.77 4.68
CA MET A 282 4.92 -7.45 5.61
C MET A 282 5.37 -7.29 7.05
N ARG A 283 6.68 -7.47 7.34
CA ARG A 283 7.24 -7.26 8.67
C ARG A 283 7.06 -5.81 9.11
N ARG A 284 7.45 -4.84 8.27
CA ARG A 284 7.49 -3.43 8.62
C ARG A 284 6.10 -2.83 8.87
N PHE A 285 5.09 -3.18 8.08
CA PHE A 285 3.82 -2.46 8.07
C PHE A 285 2.63 -3.27 8.59
N PHE A 286 2.70 -4.60 8.58
CA PHE A 286 1.51 -5.40 8.83
C PHE A 286 1.69 -6.43 9.94
N ARG A 287 2.78 -7.18 9.93
CA ARG A 287 3.04 -8.26 10.89
C ARG A 287 3.10 -7.74 12.32
N HIS A 288 3.92 -6.72 12.61
CA HIS A 288 4.05 -6.16 13.95
C HIS A 288 2.72 -5.72 14.54
N VAL A 289 1.90 -5.05 13.73
CA VAL A 289 0.58 -4.61 14.18
C VAL A 289 -0.31 -5.79 14.55
N THR A 290 -0.31 -6.85 13.72
CA THR A 290 -1.13 -8.04 13.97
C THR A 290 -0.64 -8.84 15.16
N GLU A 291 0.67 -9.11 15.26
CA GLU A 291 1.26 -9.89 16.36
C GLU A 291 1.18 -9.16 17.71
N GLN A 292 1.43 -7.85 17.71
CA GLN A 292 1.31 -7.07 18.95
C GLN A 292 -0.14 -6.90 19.38
N GLY A 293 -1.07 -6.65 18.44
CA GLY A 293 -2.49 -6.64 18.75
C GLY A 293 -2.98 -7.98 19.33
N HIS A 294 -2.54 -9.09 18.74
CA HIS A 294 -2.82 -10.44 19.27
C HIS A 294 -2.28 -10.62 20.69
N ALA A 295 -1.07 -10.15 20.97
CA ALA A 295 -0.50 -10.22 22.32
C ALA A 295 -1.32 -9.41 23.36
N ARG A 296 -2.04 -8.34 22.95
CA ARG A 296 -2.88 -7.53 23.85
C ARG A 296 -4.28 -8.13 24.10
N VAL A 297 -4.65 -9.18 23.38
CA VAL A 297 -5.92 -9.92 23.60
C VAL A 297 -5.68 -11.36 24.08
N THR A 298 -4.43 -11.71 24.39
CA THR A 298 -4.00 -13.04 24.87
C THR A 298 -3.07 -12.92 26.07
N GLY A 299 -2.63 -14.05 26.61
CA GLY A 299 -1.60 -14.08 27.67
C GLY A 299 -2.04 -13.41 29.00
N GLY A 300 -3.32 -13.36 29.29
CA GLY A 300 -3.87 -12.73 30.50
C GLY A 300 -4.12 -11.22 30.33
N ASN A 301 -3.89 -10.64 29.16
CA ASN A 301 -4.36 -9.30 28.82
C ASN A 301 -5.84 -9.32 28.44
N GLU A 302 -6.60 -8.28 28.84
CA GLU A 302 -8.03 -8.19 28.61
C GLU A 302 -8.37 -6.94 27.77
N PRO A 303 -8.91 -7.06 26.55
CA PRO A 303 -9.36 -5.90 25.79
C PRO A 303 -10.52 -5.22 26.51
N ALA A 304 -10.40 -3.92 26.78
CA ALA A 304 -11.42 -3.12 27.43
C ALA A 304 -12.34 -2.42 26.42
N ALA A 305 -11.78 -1.89 25.33
CA ALA A 305 -12.52 -1.31 24.22
C ALA A 305 -11.66 -1.25 22.96
N VAL A 306 -12.28 -1.48 21.81
CA VAL A 306 -11.65 -1.27 20.49
C VAL A 306 -12.34 -0.07 19.83
N ALA A 307 -11.55 0.90 19.38
CA ALA A 307 -12.07 2.04 18.64
C ALA A 307 -12.56 1.58 17.26
N ALA A 308 -13.74 2.06 16.84
CA ALA A 308 -14.24 1.80 15.50
C ALA A 308 -13.30 2.41 14.44
N ASP A 309 -13.30 1.83 13.24
CA ASP A 309 -12.47 2.27 12.11
C ASP A 309 -12.77 3.70 11.63
N MET A 310 -14.02 4.14 11.76
CA MET A 310 -14.48 5.49 11.38
C MET A 310 -14.28 6.47 12.54
N TRP A 311 -13.47 7.50 12.32
CA TRP A 311 -13.18 8.55 13.29
C TRP A 311 -13.74 9.89 12.85
N GLN A 312 -14.11 10.75 13.82
CA GLN A 312 -14.25 12.17 13.57
C GLN A 312 -12.87 12.76 13.30
N PHE A 313 -12.79 13.67 12.31
CA PHE A 313 -11.52 14.13 11.75
C PHE A 313 -11.55 15.61 11.39
N GLN A 314 -10.43 16.30 11.61
CA GLN A 314 -10.19 17.66 11.11
C GLN A 314 -8.72 17.82 10.70
N ILE A 315 -8.47 18.60 9.65
CA ILE A 315 -7.14 19.15 9.36
C ILE A 315 -6.91 20.42 10.18
N ASP A 316 -5.65 20.68 10.56
CA ASP A 316 -5.26 21.86 11.31
C ASP A 316 -4.05 22.55 10.67
N PRO A 317 -4.24 23.19 9.50
CA PRO A 317 -3.15 23.81 8.76
C PRO A 317 -2.55 25.03 9.47
N LEU A 318 -3.30 25.66 10.41
CA LEU A 318 -2.85 26.80 11.19
C LEU A 318 -2.19 26.40 12.51
N LYS A 319 -2.24 25.13 12.88
CA LYS A 319 -1.67 24.57 14.11
C LYS A 319 -2.26 25.20 15.40
N VAL A 320 -3.53 25.58 15.38
CA VAL A 320 -4.25 26.22 16.48
C VAL A 320 -5.19 25.28 17.25
N GLY A 321 -5.33 24.04 16.80
CA GLY A 321 -6.30 23.09 17.34
C GLY A 321 -6.15 22.82 18.85
N GLU A 322 -4.93 22.82 19.37
CA GLU A 322 -4.68 22.68 20.81
C GLU A 322 -5.16 23.91 21.58
N ASP A 323 -4.89 25.12 21.08
CA ASP A 323 -5.28 26.39 21.70
C ASP A 323 -6.79 26.56 21.74
N ILE A 324 -7.50 26.22 20.68
CA ILE A 324 -8.97 26.28 20.64
C ILE A 324 -9.64 25.09 21.34
N GLY A 325 -8.86 24.10 21.79
CA GLY A 325 -9.33 23.01 22.62
C GLY A 325 -10.01 21.87 21.90
N LEU A 326 -9.55 21.47 20.69
CA LEU A 326 -10.04 20.29 19.96
C LEU A 326 -9.90 18.99 20.75
N TRP A 327 -9.03 18.96 21.75
CA TRP A 327 -8.80 17.84 22.67
C TRP A 327 -9.87 17.65 23.74
N ARG A 328 -10.78 18.63 23.95
CA ARG A 328 -11.74 18.60 25.05
C ARG A 328 -12.78 17.50 24.88
N ALA A 329 -13.05 16.75 25.96
CA ALA A 329 -13.97 15.61 25.93
C ALA A 329 -15.44 16.02 25.67
N ASN A 330 -15.84 17.21 26.08
CA ASN A 330 -17.20 17.74 25.98
C ASN A 330 -17.46 18.56 24.71
N LEU A 331 -16.56 18.53 23.73
CA LEU A 331 -16.72 19.25 22.48
C LEU A 331 -17.88 18.65 21.68
N THR A 332 -18.90 19.45 21.35
CA THR A 332 -20.12 18.99 20.66
C THR A 332 -20.28 19.51 19.24
N GLY A 333 -19.43 20.45 18.83
CA GLY A 333 -19.45 21.05 17.49
C GLY A 333 -18.05 21.06 16.86
N GLY A 334 -17.84 21.86 15.83
CA GLY A 334 -16.52 22.15 15.30
C GLY A 334 -16.24 21.64 13.87
N GLY A 335 -17.29 21.27 13.11
CA GLY A 335 -17.12 20.95 11.68
C GLY A 335 -16.33 19.66 11.43
N TRP A 336 -16.46 18.68 12.33
CA TRP A 336 -15.81 17.38 12.17
C TRP A 336 -16.31 16.64 10.93
N GLN A 337 -15.39 16.18 10.12
CA GLN A 337 -15.62 15.21 9.05
C GLN A 337 -15.42 13.80 9.57
N THR A 338 -15.48 12.79 8.70
CA THR A 338 -15.18 11.40 9.04
C THR A 338 -14.05 10.89 8.18
N ILE A 339 -13.20 10.02 8.77
CA ILE A 339 -12.10 9.37 8.09
C ILE A 339 -11.95 7.93 8.58
N ARG A 340 -11.50 7.03 7.70
CA ARG A 340 -11.15 5.65 8.06
C ARG A 340 -9.67 5.54 8.42
N THR A 341 -9.36 4.79 9.47
CA THR A 341 -7.98 4.45 9.84
C THR A 341 -7.46 3.19 9.15
N SER A 342 -8.33 2.46 8.46
CA SER A 342 -7.98 1.27 7.65
C SER A 342 -7.69 1.56 6.18
N SER A 343 -7.85 2.81 5.73
CA SER A 343 -7.60 3.24 4.34
C SER A 343 -6.53 4.33 4.28
N SER A 344 -5.83 4.43 3.17
CA SER A 344 -4.81 5.45 2.97
C SER A 344 -5.43 6.86 2.85
N TRP A 345 -4.67 7.88 3.23
CA TRP A 345 -5.07 9.29 3.06
C TRP A 345 -5.31 9.67 1.61
N SER A 346 -4.55 9.07 0.68
CA SER A 346 -4.69 9.32 -0.75
C SER A 346 -6.12 9.09 -1.26
N ASN A 347 -6.78 8.05 -0.75
CA ASN A 347 -8.12 7.66 -1.16
C ASN A 347 -9.22 8.37 -0.35
N GLN A 348 -8.82 9.26 0.55
CA GLN A 348 -9.71 10.05 1.40
C GLN A 348 -9.50 11.56 1.22
N GLY A 349 -8.94 11.98 0.07
CA GLY A 349 -8.80 13.39 -0.30
C GLY A 349 -7.60 14.12 0.30
N LEU A 350 -6.70 13.43 1.00
CA LEU A 350 -5.59 14.04 1.76
C LEU A 350 -4.19 13.74 1.18
N ARG A 351 -4.10 13.29 -0.06
CA ARG A 351 -2.85 12.77 -0.65
C ARG A 351 -1.64 13.70 -0.51
N TYR A 352 -1.86 15.00 -0.61
CA TYR A 352 -0.78 16.00 -0.57
C TYR A 352 -0.79 16.85 0.69
N TYR A 353 -1.62 16.47 1.67
CA TYR A 353 -1.70 17.22 2.91
C TYR A 353 -0.44 16.99 3.77
N LYS A 354 0.06 18.10 4.33
CA LYS A 354 1.11 18.15 5.34
C LYS A 354 0.64 19.04 6.48
N GLY A 355 0.91 18.63 7.70
CA GLY A 355 0.55 19.39 8.89
C GLY A 355 -0.14 18.56 9.94
N LEU A 356 -0.79 19.24 10.88
CA LEU A 356 -1.50 18.61 11.97
C LEU A 356 -2.90 18.16 11.54
N THR A 357 -3.31 17.01 12.07
CA THR A 357 -4.66 16.47 11.93
C THR A 357 -5.17 16.00 13.27
N TRP A 358 -6.47 16.20 13.49
CA TRP A 358 -7.16 15.81 14.70
C TRP A 358 -8.12 14.68 14.44
N TYR A 359 -8.01 13.65 15.26
CA TYR A 359 -8.89 12.49 15.28
C TYR A 359 -9.60 12.41 16.60
N ARG A 360 -10.88 12.06 16.58
CA ARG A 360 -11.70 11.92 17.78
C ARG A 360 -12.58 10.69 17.66
N GLN A 361 -12.60 9.88 18.72
CA GLN A 361 -13.46 8.70 18.82
C GLN A 361 -14.05 8.57 20.21
N VAL A 362 -15.21 7.97 20.29
CA VAL A 362 -15.88 7.63 21.55
C VAL A 362 -15.89 6.12 21.69
N VAL A 363 -15.48 5.64 22.84
CA VAL A 363 -15.51 4.22 23.20
C VAL A 363 -16.17 4.02 24.56
N ASP A 364 -16.83 2.89 24.76
CA ASP A 364 -17.40 2.52 26.04
C ASP A 364 -16.54 1.43 26.69
N VAL A 365 -16.12 1.69 27.93
CA VAL A 365 -15.32 0.78 28.74
C VAL A 365 -16.22 0.11 29.77
N PRO A 366 -16.31 -1.22 29.82
CA PRO A 366 -17.16 -1.95 30.77
C PRO A 366 -16.78 -1.65 32.24
N GLU A 367 -17.75 -1.69 33.14
CA GLU A 367 -17.60 -1.38 34.58
C GLU A 367 -16.53 -2.26 35.25
N GLN A 368 -16.32 -3.49 34.77
CA GLN A 368 -15.30 -4.41 35.28
C GLN A 368 -13.86 -3.90 35.17
N PHE A 369 -13.61 -2.84 34.36
CA PHE A 369 -12.30 -2.20 34.21
C PHE A 369 -12.11 -1.00 35.13
N LYS A 370 -13.11 -0.61 35.92
CA LYS A 370 -13.01 0.48 36.88
C LYS A 370 -11.90 0.22 37.91
N GLY A 371 -10.98 1.15 38.01
CA GLY A 371 -9.83 1.03 38.91
C GLY A 371 -8.72 0.07 38.48
N LYS A 372 -8.87 -0.64 37.35
CA LYS A 372 -7.79 -1.42 36.77
C LYS A 372 -6.76 -0.51 36.07
N ARG A 373 -5.53 -1.00 35.93
CA ARG A 373 -4.60 -0.41 34.96
C ARG A 373 -5.14 -0.59 33.56
N VAL A 374 -5.10 0.45 32.75
CA VAL A 374 -5.54 0.44 31.35
C VAL A 374 -4.52 1.14 30.49
N PHE A 375 -4.10 0.50 29.43
CA PHE A 375 -3.23 1.08 28.41
C PHE A 375 -4.01 1.38 27.15
N LEU A 376 -3.62 2.44 26.45
CA LEU A 376 -4.00 2.68 25.07
C LEU A 376 -2.89 2.12 24.18
N TRP A 377 -3.22 1.15 23.37
CA TRP A 377 -2.37 0.62 22.30
C TRP A 377 -2.87 1.16 20.96
N CYS A 378 -1.96 1.63 20.12
CA CYS A 378 -2.21 2.08 18.76
C CYS A 378 -1.34 1.28 17.79
N GLY A 379 -1.94 0.75 16.72
CA GLY A 379 -1.25 -0.04 15.72
C GLY A 379 -0.25 0.73 14.85
N GLY A 380 -0.27 2.07 14.94
CA GLY A 380 0.70 2.96 14.32
C GLY A 380 0.09 4.27 13.86
N VAL A 381 0.94 5.28 13.76
CA VAL A 381 0.65 6.57 13.12
C VAL A 381 1.73 6.85 12.09
N ASP A 382 1.40 7.67 11.13
CA ASP A 382 2.41 8.20 10.22
C ASP A 382 3.05 9.42 10.88
N GLU A 383 4.34 9.28 11.23
CA GLU A 383 5.24 10.14 11.99
C GLU A 383 4.94 10.18 13.49
N SER A 384 4.19 11.12 14.05
CA SER A 384 4.01 11.26 15.50
C SER A 384 2.60 11.64 15.90
N ALA A 385 2.24 11.35 17.17
CA ALA A 385 0.94 11.72 17.72
C ALA A 385 1.02 12.15 19.17
N LYS A 386 0.25 13.17 19.56
CA LYS A 386 -0.08 13.52 20.94
C LYS A 386 -1.49 13.01 21.23
N VAL A 387 -1.68 12.35 22.37
CA VAL A 387 -2.91 11.59 22.67
C VAL A 387 -3.54 12.08 23.98
N TRP A 388 -4.85 12.25 23.95
CA TRP A 388 -5.69 12.57 25.11
C TRP A 388 -6.77 11.51 25.31
N VAL A 389 -7.08 11.24 26.56
CA VAL A 389 -8.27 10.49 26.95
C VAL A 389 -9.05 11.34 27.95
N ASN A 390 -10.34 11.56 27.69
CA ASN A 390 -11.23 12.39 28.51
C ASN A 390 -10.66 13.79 28.82
N GLY A 391 -9.94 14.39 27.87
CA GLY A 391 -9.33 15.71 28.00
C GLY A 391 -8.00 15.74 28.76
N LYS A 392 -7.49 14.60 29.22
CA LYS A 392 -6.17 14.48 29.86
C LYS A 392 -5.15 13.97 28.84
N VAL A 393 -4.01 14.63 28.73
CA VAL A 393 -2.86 14.12 27.95
C VAL A 393 -2.37 12.84 28.59
N ILE A 394 -2.28 11.75 27.81
CA ILE A 394 -1.72 10.48 28.27
C ILE A 394 -0.32 10.22 27.72
N GLY A 395 0.11 10.95 26.70
CA GLY A 395 1.47 10.86 26.17
C GLY A 395 1.62 11.36 24.75
N ILE A 396 2.85 11.27 24.27
CA ILE A 396 3.25 11.59 22.91
C ILE A 396 3.99 10.37 22.33
N SER A 397 3.56 9.92 21.16
CA SER A 397 4.30 8.92 20.40
C SER A 397 5.42 9.63 19.61
N HIS A 398 6.66 9.34 19.96
CA HIS A 398 7.83 9.67 19.17
C HIS A 398 8.34 8.37 18.53
N GLY A 399 7.48 7.72 17.76
CA GLY A 399 7.77 6.40 17.22
C GLY A 399 8.38 6.45 15.83
N ALA A 400 8.84 5.29 15.37
CA ALA A 400 9.07 5.07 13.96
C ALA A 400 7.71 5.03 13.26
N THR A 401 7.60 5.73 12.16
CA THR A 401 6.45 5.72 11.25
C THR A 401 5.93 4.29 11.04
N PHE A 402 4.62 4.08 11.25
CA PHE A 402 3.91 2.80 11.11
C PHE A 402 4.18 1.72 12.19
N TYR A 403 4.93 2.01 13.25
CA TYR A 403 5.12 1.03 14.32
C TYR A 403 4.07 1.21 15.43
N PRO A 404 3.59 0.11 16.02
CA PRO A 404 2.72 0.16 17.19
C PRO A 404 3.38 0.83 18.37
N PHE A 405 2.58 1.54 19.17
CA PHE A 405 3.01 2.15 20.43
C PHE A 405 1.94 2.01 21.51
N GLU A 406 2.33 2.28 22.74
CA GLU A 406 1.50 2.09 23.92
C GLU A 406 1.67 3.25 24.90
N LEU A 407 0.57 3.70 25.49
CA LEU A 407 0.53 4.80 26.47
C LEU A 407 -0.29 4.37 27.69
N ASP A 408 0.16 4.75 28.89
CA ASP A 408 -0.60 4.50 30.11
C ASP A 408 -1.81 5.47 30.20
N ALA A 409 -2.98 4.92 30.10
CA ALA A 409 -4.25 5.63 30.18
C ALA A 409 -4.97 5.47 31.53
N THR A 410 -4.38 4.77 32.51
CA THR A 410 -4.99 4.40 33.78
C THR A 410 -5.62 5.58 34.51
N GLY A 411 -4.92 6.72 34.57
CA GLY A 411 -5.42 7.92 35.26
C GLY A 411 -6.45 8.75 34.48
N ALA A 412 -6.78 8.35 33.24
CA ALA A 412 -7.65 9.10 32.35
C ALA A 412 -8.90 8.32 31.92
N VAL A 413 -8.85 6.99 31.92
CA VAL A 413 -9.98 6.11 31.56
C VAL A 413 -10.96 5.99 32.72
N GLN A 414 -12.25 5.92 32.38
CA GLN A 414 -13.36 5.66 33.35
C GLN A 414 -14.27 4.57 32.81
N ALA A 415 -15.07 3.97 33.67
CA ALA A 415 -16.15 3.07 33.23
C ALA A 415 -17.20 3.87 32.44
N GLY A 416 -17.80 3.23 31.45
CA GLY A 416 -18.72 3.86 30.51
C GLY A 416 -18.00 4.65 29.41
N ARG A 417 -18.58 5.78 29.05
CA ARG A 417 -18.18 6.60 27.91
C ARG A 417 -16.80 7.25 28.12
N ASN A 418 -15.89 7.01 27.18
CA ASN A 418 -14.58 7.67 27.11
C ASN A 418 -14.40 8.32 25.74
N VAL A 419 -13.68 9.46 25.72
CA VAL A 419 -13.34 10.20 24.50
C VAL A 419 -11.83 10.11 24.29
N ILE A 420 -11.43 9.53 23.18
CA ILE A 420 -10.03 9.42 22.74
C ILE A 420 -9.79 10.47 21.66
N VAL A 421 -8.74 11.27 21.81
CA VAL A 421 -8.35 12.28 20.82
C VAL A 421 -6.87 12.11 20.48
N PHE A 422 -6.56 12.14 19.19
CA PHE A 422 -5.20 12.18 18.65
C PHE A 422 -5.00 13.50 17.90
N CYS A 423 -3.89 14.16 18.15
CA CYS A 423 -3.31 15.15 17.23
C CYS A 423 -2.13 14.49 16.56
N VAL A 424 -2.24 14.22 15.25
CA VAL A 424 -1.20 13.56 14.47
C VAL A 424 -0.46 14.59 13.62
N SER A 425 0.88 14.56 13.67
CA SER A 425 1.74 15.39 12.82
C SER A 425 2.23 14.59 11.64
N ASN A 426 1.98 15.10 10.43
CA ASN A 426 2.52 14.60 9.16
C ASN A 426 3.36 15.69 8.51
N GLU A 427 4.69 15.59 8.60
CA GLU A 427 5.62 16.57 8.04
C GLU A 427 5.98 16.25 6.58
N THR A 428 5.86 15.01 6.16
CA THR A 428 6.20 14.54 4.83
C THR A 428 5.03 13.87 4.11
N VAL A 429 4.97 14.00 2.78
CA VAL A 429 4.10 13.18 1.93
C VAL A 429 4.90 11.98 1.46
N ASN A 430 4.46 10.78 1.81
CA ASN A 430 5.15 9.57 1.39
C ASN A 430 4.58 8.96 0.09
N GLU A 431 5.37 8.11 -0.53
CA GLU A 431 5.06 7.49 -1.82
C GLU A 431 3.90 6.48 -1.76
N LEU A 432 3.58 5.98 -0.55
CA LEU A 432 2.50 5.03 -0.34
C LEU A 432 1.14 5.74 -0.18
N GLY A 433 1.14 7.07 -0.07
CA GLY A 433 -0.07 7.87 0.10
C GLY A 433 -0.74 7.68 1.47
N THR A 434 0.02 7.21 2.47
CA THR A 434 -0.43 7.04 3.84
C THR A 434 -0.45 8.37 4.60
N GLY A 435 -0.95 8.37 5.81
CA GLY A 435 -1.01 9.52 6.71
C GLY A 435 -1.92 9.27 7.89
N GLY A 436 -1.71 10.01 8.97
CA GLY A 436 -2.54 9.95 10.16
C GLY A 436 -2.44 8.64 10.96
N ILE A 437 -3.55 8.19 11.51
CA ILE A 437 -3.64 6.89 12.19
C ILE A 437 -3.68 5.80 11.14
N MET A 438 -2.76 4.84 11.23
CA MET A 438 -2.56 3.78 10.25
C MET A 438 -2.87 2.37 10.78
N GLY A 439 -3.46 2.27 11.94
CA GLY A 439 -3.79 1.00 12.56
C GLY A 439 -4.90 1.11 13.58
N PRO A 440 -5.41 -0.03 14.06
CA PRO A 440 -6.45 -0.03 15.09
C PRO A 440 -5.94 0.59 16.40
N VAL A 441 -6.87 1.17 17.15
CA VAL A 441 -6.65 1.72 18.48
C VAL A 441 -7.48 0.94 19.49
N MET A 442 -6.86 0.52 20.60
CA MET A 442 -7.49 -0.31 21.61
C MET A 442 -7.11 0.14 23.02
N LEU A 443 -8.07 0.15 23.92
CA LEU A 443 -7.86 0.17 25.37
C LEU A 443 -7.83 -1.28 25.87
N TYR A 444 -6.87 -1.62 26.71
CA TYR A 444 -6.79 -2.95 27.31
C TYR A 444 -6.20 -2.90 28.72
N ALA A 445 -6.58 -3.87 29.55
CA ALA A 445 -5.97 -4.11 30.85
C ALA A 445 -4.85 -5.11 30.70
N PRO A 446 -3.61 -4.78 31.12
CA PRO A 446 -2.47 -5.71 31.06
C PRO A 446 -2.63 -6.84 32.09
N ALA A 447 -2.03 -7.98 31.79
CA ALA A 447 -1.92 -9.10 32.74
C ALA A 447 -1.28 -8.64 34.06
N ALA A 448 -1.63 -9.29 35.16
CA ALA A 448 -1.07 -8.98 36.48
C ALA A 448 0.46 -9.08 36.49
N GLY A 449 1.13 -8.05 36.98
CA GLY A 449 2.60 -7.98 37.03
C GLY A 449 3.28 -7.62 35.68
N ALA A 450 2.53 -7.38 34.62
CA ALA A 450 3.09 -6.85 33.38
C ALA A 450 3.56 -5.40 33.60
N GLU A 451 4.84 -5.14 33.41
CA GLU A 451 5.31 -3.77 33.22
C GLU A 451 4.93 -3.31 31.80
N ALA A 452 4.55 -2.06 31.64
CA ALA A 452 4.45 -1.44 30.32
C ALA A 452 5.84 -1.54 29.68
N LYS A 453 6.04 -2.51 28.81
CA LYS A 453 7.18 -2.49 27.92
C LYS A 453 6.92 -1.42 26.88
N LEU A 454 7.25 -0.19 27.21
CA LEU A 454 7.60 0.81 26.21
C LEU A 454 8.81 0.21 25.47
N GLU A 455 8.54 -0.62 24.47
CA GLU A 455 9.60 -1.02 23.56
C GLU A 455 10.14 0.29 22.99
N ASN A 456 11.38 0.60 23.38
CA ASN A 456 12.12 1.71 22.87
C ASN A 456 12.31 1.46 21.37
N VAL A 457 11.41 1.96 20.57
CA VAL A 457 11.41 1.82 19.10
C VAL A 457 12.70 2.36 18.47
N ARG A 458 13.54 3.06 19.26
CA ARG A 458 14.89 3.51 18.86
C ARG A 458 15.85 2.37 18.51
N ASP A 459 15.62 1.15 19.00
CA ASP A 459 16.49 -0.01 18.73
C ASP A 459 16.10 -0.77 17.45
N LEU A 460 14.92 -0.49 16.89
CA LEU A 460 14.53 -0.98 15.58
C LEU A 460 15.06 -0.04 14.48
N LYS A 461 16.38 0.10 14.39
CA LYS A 461 16.99 0.75 13.22
C LYS A 461 16.48 0.04 11.98
N PRO A 462 15.83 0.76 11.04
CA PRO A 462 15.66 0.20 9.72
C PRO A 462 17.06 -0.05 9.18
N THR A 463 17.45 -1.30 9.05
CA THR A 463 18.63 -1.68 8.27
C THR A 463 18.31 -1.41 6.82
N PHE A 464 18.46 -0.14 6.41
CA PHE A 464 18.78 0.16 5.03
C PHE A 464 20.28 0.05 4.89
N PRO A 465 20.78 -0.61 3.83
CA PRO A 465 22.19 -0.59 3.49
C PRO A 465 22.65 0.82 3.12
#